data_fabfdc28faa7e9ace671a9b01216c43b
#
_entry.id   fabfdc28faa7e9ace671a9b01216c43b
#
_cell.length_a   1.000
_cell.length_b   1.000
_cell.length_c   1.000
_cell.angle_alpha   90.00
_cell.angle_beta   90.00
_cell.angle_gamma   90.00
#
_symmetry.space_group_name_H-M   'P 1'
#
loop_
_entity.id
_entity.type
_entity.pdbx_description
1 polymer ?
#
loop_
_entity_poly.entity_id
_entity_poly.type
_entity_poly.pdbx_seq_one_letter_code
_entity_poly.pdbx_strand_id
1 'polypeptide(L)'
;MAKLSGRLQQLRELRGQREEKIPAEEQRGIFPERNQPPWLLENWKQTETCVWQRSVELALERREIKLSGILLGGFRRLLELTFYDFETTGLSGGAGTLIFLAGFGVLEGEKLRVEQILLTDYPGEAAFLERMRPFLDENKLFVSYNGKSFDRNILLNRMRMRGLREGMPRQLDLLYPARRLWSRVLEGCGLQQIERSVLGIERNGDIGGALIPLCYQEFLRGKGGTCMQSVVEHHLRDILSLAELLFFIEAMPEDSGSFRFREEKTGIGSILLSRGDPRAIAYLEEALLEGDERAGRYLTGYYKREKRSEDLERVLERMLGIRAGFFQVTEMAKFLEHQRKEPVLALELLSSFPQPKARLTSCQYENLCRRRKRLRKKTEL
;
A
#
# COMPACT_ATOMS: atom_id res chain seq x y z
N MET A 1 -0.76 10.03 -25.25
CA MET A 1 -1.77 10.97 -25.78
C MET A 1 -3.20 10.45 -25.67
N ALA A 2 -3.50 9.19 -25.96
CA ALA A 2 -4.87 8.63 -25.86
C ALA A 2 -5.54 8.70 -24.47
N LYS A 3 -4.77 8.56 -23.37
CA LYS A 3 -5.31 8.65 -21.99
C LYS A 3 -5.72 10.07 -21.56
N LEU A 4 -5.15 11.11 -22.17
CA LEU A 4 -5.51 12.50 -21.92
C LEU A 4 -6.82 12.88 -22.63
N SER A 5 -7.01 12.35 -23.83
CA SER A 5 -8.22 12.54 -24.65
C SER A 5 -9.48 11.97 -23.98
N GLY A 6 -9.41 10.76 -23.43
CA GLY A 6 -10.53 10.16 -22.70
C GLY A 6 -10.92 10.92 -21.42
N ARG A 7 -9.93 11.48 -20.69
CA ARG A 7 -10.19 12.32 -19.51
C ARG A 7 -10.86 13.65 -19.87
N LEU A 8 -10.44 14.26 -20.97
CA LEU A 8 -11.07 15.50 -21.47
C LEU A 8 -12.50 15.26 -21.95
N GLN A 9 -12.79 14.08 -22.49
CA GLN A 9 -14.11 13.70 -22.94
C GLN A 9 -15.06 13.46 -21.77
N GLN A 10 -14.64 12.76 -20.71
CA GLN A 10 -15.40 12.62 -19.47
C GLN A 10 -15.69 13.98 -18.79
N LEU A 11 -14.75 14.90 -18.81
CA LEU A 11 -14.95 16.26 -18.27
C LEU A 11 -15.93 17.08 -19.12
N ARG A 12 -15.98 16.87 -20.45
CA ARG A 12 -16.96 17.51 -21.35
C ARG A 12 -18.36 16.94 -21.17
N GLU A 13 -18.48 15.63 -20.95
CA GLU A 13 -19.77 14.95 -20.70
C GLU A 13 -20.38 15.38 -19.36
N LEU A 14 -19.55 15.52 -18.29
CA LEU A 14 -19.97 16.10 -17.01
C LEU A 14 -20.36 17.59 -17.13
N ARG A 15 -19.77 18.31 -18.05
CA ARG A 15 -20.11 19.71 -18.34
C ARG A 15 -21.39 19.87 -19.16
N GLY A 16 -21.62 18.97 -20.14
CA GLY A 16 -22.77 18.99 -21.04
C GLY A 16 -24.11 18.65 -20.40
N GLN A 17 -24.13 17.98 -19.25
CA GLN A 17 -25.35 17.62 -18.51
C GLN A 17 -25.90 18.75 -17.63
N ARG A 18 -25.30 19.94 -17.60
CA ARG A 18 -25.67 21.07 -16.69
C ARG A 18 -25.73 22.47 -17.30
N GLU A 19 -25.91 22.62 -18.58
CA GLU A 19 -26.24 23.95 -19.14
C GLU A 19 -27.77 24.14 -19.23
N GLU A 20 -28.46 24.19 -18.09
CA GLU A 20 -29.66 24.99 -17.98
C GLU A 20 -29.24 26.44 -17.75
N LYS A 21 -29.59 27.31 -18.72
CA LYS A 21 -29.28 28.74 -18.72
C LYS A 21 -29.95 29.45 -17.53
N ILE A 22 -29.14 29.90 -16.57
CA ILE A 22 -29.56 30.87 -15.55
C ILE A 22 -29.48 32.26 -16.18
N PRO A 23 -30.55 33.12 -16.05
CA PRO A 23 -30.55 34.44 -16.63
C PRO A 23 -29.46 35.35 -16.07
N ALA A 24 -28.91 36.22 -16.93
CA ALA A 24 -27.75 37.06 -16.65
C ALA A 24 -27.97 38.17 -15.58
N GLU A 25 -29.16 38.36 -15.06
CA GLU A 25 -29.50 39.43 -14.10
C GLU A 25 -29.23 39.08 -12.62
N GLU A 26 -29.02 37.80 -12.27
CA GLU A 26 -28.66 37.38 -10.89
C GLU A 26 -27.16 37.44 -10.56
N GLN A 27 -26.32 37.98 -11.43
CA GLN A 27 -24.86 38.01 -11.21
C GLN A 27 -24.36 39.29 -10.48
N ARG A 28 -25.23 40.19 -10.05
CA ARG A 28 -24.80 41.37 -9.29
C ARG A 28 -25.53 41.41 -7.95
N GLY A 29 -24.98 40.81 -6.98
CA GLY A 29 -25.48 40.98 -5.64
C GLY A 29 -24.85 40.02 -4.65
N ILE A 30 -23.97 40.57 -3.84
CA ILE A 30 -23.62 40.06 -2.51
C ILE A 30 -23.02 38.65 -2.59
N PHE A 31 -21.71 38.56 -2.40
CA PHE A 31 -21.12 37.30 -2.00
C PHE A 31 -21.87 36.83 -0.76
N PRO A 32 -22.72 35.78 -0.84
CA PRO A 32 -23.29 35.21 0.36
C PRO A 32 -22.11 34.81 1.23
N GLU A 33 -22.26 34.97 2.52
CA GLU A 33 -21.30 34.45 3.49
C GLU A 33 -20.87 33.06 3.04
N ARG A 34 -19.60 32.92 2.60
CA ARG A 34 -19.03 31.73 1.96
C ARG A 34 -18.94 30.52 2.89
N ASN A 35 -19.76 30.46 3.94
CA ASN A 35 -19.45 29.69 5.11
C ASN A 35 -20.25 28.39 5.31
N GLN A 36 -21.27 28.07 4.54
CA GLN A 36 -22.07 26.88 4.85
C GLN A 36 -22.70 26.25 3.61
N PRO A 37 -22.10 25.23 2.97
CA PRO A 37 -22.87 24.35 2.09
C PRO A 37 -23.93 23.63 2.94
N PRO A 38 -25.20 23.59 2.48
CA PRO A 38 -26.32 22.98 3.24
C PRO A 38 -26.09 21.55 3.69
N TRP A 39 -25.28 20.78 2.96
CA TRP A 39 -24.95 19.39 3.27
C TRP A 39 -23.91 19.21 4.39
N LEU A 40 -23.17 20.27 4.77
CA LEU A 40 -22.26 20.24 5.94
C LEU A 40 -23.02 20.33 7.26
N LEU A 41 -24.32 20.68 7.27
CA LEU A 41 -25.07 20.94 8.49
C LEU A 41 -25.35 19.68 9.31
N GLU A 42 -25.48 18.51 8.69
CA GLU A 42 -25.70 17.27 9.41
C GLU A 42 -24.36 16.69 9.90
N ASN A 43 -24.18 16.69 11.23
CA ASN A 43 -23.02 16.11 11.95
C ASN A 43 -21.69 16.86 11.81
N TRP A 44 -21.59 17.97 11.05
CA TRP A 44 -20.40 18.79 10.99
C TRP A 44 -20.50 19.98 11.97
N LYS A 45 -19.42 20.26 12.67
CA LYS A 45 -19.27 21.40 13.57
C LYS A 45 -18.15 22.29 13.06
N GLN A 46 -18.40 23.59 12.93
CA GLN A 46 -17.35 24.56 12.68
C GLN A 46 -16.51 24.70 13.95
N THR A 47 -15.21 24.40 13.85
CA THR A 47 -14.28 24.51 14.98
C THR A 47 -13.49 25.80 14.93
N GLU A 48 -13.17 26.27 13.72
CA GLU A 48 -12.46 27.52 13.45
C GLU A 48 -12.96 28.10 12.13
N THR A 49 -12.55 29.32 11.80
CA THR A 49 -12.86 29.92 10.49
C THR A 49 -12.35 29.04 9.37
N CYS A 50 -13.22 28.66 8.45
CA CYS A 50 -12.95 27.73 7.32
C CYS A 50 -12.52 26.32 7.74
N VAL A 51 -12.71 25.90 8.99
CA VAL A 51 -12.39 24.55 9.48
C VAL A 51 -13.60 23.89 10.10
N TRP A 52 -13.97 22.75 9.58
CA TRP A 52 -15.10 21.95 10.04
C TRP A 52 -14.64 20.57 10.45
N GLN A 53 -15.29 20.00 11.45
CA GLN A 53 -14.99 18.66 11.95
C GLN A 53 -16.27 17.87 12.17
N ARG A 54 -16.20 16.57 11.88
CA ARG A 54 -17.23 15.60 12.29
C ARG A 54 -16.61 14.34 12.86
N SER A 55 -17.39 13.66 13.70
CA SER A 55 -17.07 12.34 14.22
C SER A 55 -18.12 11.33 13.74
N VAL A 56 -17.66 10.18 13.24
CA VAL A 56 -18.53 9.12 12.73
C VAL A 56 -18.09 7.80 13.34
N GLU A 57 -19.03 7.02 13.87
CA GLU A 57 -18.77 5.64 14.30
C GLU A 57 -19.14 4.66 13.20
N LEU A 58 -18.20 3.79 12.85
CA LEU A 58 -18.37 2.75 11.85
C LEU A 58 -18.28 1.37 12.51
N ALA A 59 -19.16 0.47 12.13
CA ALA A 59 -19.04 -0.93 12.50
C ALA A 59 -17.96 -1.59 11.64
N LEU A 60 -17.12 -2.41 12.26
CA LEU A 60 -16.20 -3.29 11.54
C LEU A 60 -16.96 -4.56 11.11
N GLU A 61 -16.71 -5.04 9.90
CA GLU A 61 -17.32 -6.28 9.41
C GLU A 61 -16.81 -7.51 10.19
N ARG A 62 -15.53 -7.44 10.61
CA ARG A 62 -14.91 -8.49 11.42
C ARG A 62 -15.22 -8.30 12.90
N ARG A 63 -15.99 -9.26 13.46
CA ARG A 63 -16.35 -9.25 14.88
C ARG A 63 -15.20 -9.69 15.80
N GLU A 64 -14.28 -10.51 15.30
CA GLU A 64 -13.13 -11.01 16.08
C GLU A 64 -11.83 -10.48 15.46
N ILE A 65 -11.14 -9.61 16.18
CA ILE A 65 -9.85 -9.05 15.76
C ILE A 65 -8.73 -9.94 16.29
N LYS A 66 -8.17 -10.76 15.40
CA LYS A 66 -7.00 -11.58 15.72
C LYS A 66 -5.73 -10.86 15.32
N LEU A 67 -4.84 -10.65 16.27
CA LEU A 67 -3.55 -10.00 16.06
C LEU A 67 -2.42 -11.03 16.15
N SER A 68 -1.97 -11.54 15.02
CA SER A 68 -0.82 -12.46 14.96
C SER A 68 0.52 -11.77 15.18
N GLY A 69 0.54 -10.44 15.08
CA GLY A 69 1.74 -9.61 15.14
C GLY A 69 2.57 -9.60 13.85
N ILE A 70 2.03 -10.14 12.76
CA ILE A 70 2.76 -10.19 11.47
C ILE A 70 3.08 -8.79 10.93
N LEU A 71 2.20 -7.82 11.10
CA LEU A 71 2.43 -6.42 10.71
C LEU A 71 2.73 -5.53 11.92
N LEU A 72 2.05 -5.77 13.03
CA LEU A 72 2.09 -4.90 14.19
C LEU A 72 3.34 -5.12 15.08
N GLY A 73 3.94 -6.30 15.04
CA GLY A 73 5.14 -6.59 15.83
C GLY A 73 4.89 -6.40 17.34
N GLY A 74 5.55 -5.41 17.94
CA GLY A 74 5.40 -5.09 19.37
C GLY A 74 4.15 -4.28 19.73
N PHE A 75 3.45 -3.70 18.74
CA PHE A 75 2.19 -2.98 18.95
C PHE A 75 1.04 -3.98 19.09
N ARG A 76 0.67 -4.29 20.33
CA ARG A 76 -0.38 -5.28 20.63
C ARG A 76 -1.68 -4.67 21.11
N ARG A 77 -1.70 -3.38 21.43
CA ARG A 77 -2.88 -2.67 21.89
C ARG A 77 -3.54 -1.95 20.72
N LEU A 78 -4.80 -2.26 20.48
CA LEU A 78 -5.60 -1.63 19.42
C LEU A 78 -5.69 -0.10 19.58
N LEU A 79 -5.69 0.39 20.83
CA LEU A 79 -5.70 1.82 21.17
C LEU A 79 -4.42 2.56 20.72
N GLU A 80 -3.35 1.83 20.41
CA GLU A 80 -2.09 2.40 19.90
C GLU A 80 -2.12 2.64 18.38
N LEU A 81 -3.21 2.24 17.70
CA LEU A 81 -3.36 2.40 16.26
C LEU A 81 -4.13 3.67 15.93
N THR A 82 -3.68 4.37 14.90
CA THR A 82 -4.44 5.44 14.25
C THR A 82 -4.41 5.20 12.75
N PHE A 83 -5.57 4.94 12.17
CA PHE A 83 -5.74 4.85 10.72
C PHE A 83 -5.86 6.27 10.17
N TYR A 84 -5.18 6.59 9.08
CA TYR A 84 -5.27 7.92 8.52
C TYR A 84 -5.21 7.92 7.01
N ASP A 85 -5.89 8.88 6.43
CA ASP A 85 -5.90 9.18 5.01
C ASP A 85 -6.12 10.67 4.79
N PHE A 86 -5.57 11.25 3.70
CA PHE A 86 -5.69 12.66 3.39
C PHE A 86 -6.09 12.87 1.93
N GLU A 87 -7.05 13.78 1.72
CA GLU A 87 -7.36 14.29 0.39
C GLU A 87 -6.65 15.62 0.14
N THR A 88 -6.10 15.75 -1.04
CA THR A 88 -5.20 16.85 -1.38
C THR A 88 -5.62 17.57 -2.66
N THR A 89 -5.20 18.83 -2.80
CA THR A 89 -5.50 19.66 -3.98
C THR A 89 -4.76 19.24 -5.25
N GLY A 90 -3.89 18.23 -5.18
CA GLY A 90 -3.12 17.74 -6.33
C GLY A 90 -2.48 16.38 -6.05
N LEU A 91 -2.19 15.65 -7.12
CA LEU A 91 -1.61 14.31 -7.08
C LEU A 91 -0.06 14.31 -7.03
N SER A 92 0.57 15.47 -7.10
CA SER A 92 2.02 15.64 -7.03
C SER A 92 2.36 16.32 -5.72
N GLY A 93 3.24 15.73 -4.90
CA GLY A 93 3.66 16.28 -3.59
C GLY A 93 4.46 17.59 -3.64
N GLY A 94 4.15 18.49 -4.59
CA GLY A 94 4.76 19.81 -4.73
C GLY A 94 4.40 20.78 -3.62
N ALA A 95 5.17 21.86 -3.42
CA ALA A 95 4.99 22.87 -2.38
C ALA A 95 3.60 23.56 -2.40
N GLY A 96 2.91 23.56 -3.55
CA GLY A 96 1.56 24.10 -3.70
C GLY A 96 0.43 23.13 -3.35
N THR A 97 0.73 21.87 -3.04
CA THR A 97 -0.28 20.88 -2.68
C THR A 97 -0.69 21.06 -1.23
N LEU A 98 -1.99 21.19 -1.00
CA LEU A 98 -2.63 21.35 0.32
C LEU A 98 -3.41 20.09 0.66
N ILE A 99 -3.50 19.78 1.95
CA ILE A 99 -4.48 18.83 2.48
C ILE A 99 -5.77 19.62 2.75
N PHE A 100 -6.88 19.20 2.19
CA PHE A 100 -8.17 19.85 2.44
C PHE A 100 -9.15 18.99 3.23
N LEU A 101 -8.94 17.67 3.25
CA LEU A 101 -9.70 16.75 4.09
C LEU A 101 -8.71 15.79 4.75
N ALA A 102 -8.75 15.72 6.07
CA ALA A 102 -7.95 14.81 6.86
C ALA A 102 -8.85 13.90 7.70
N GLY A 103 -8.53 12.62 7.74
CA GLY A 103 -9.25 11.66 8.54
C GLY A 103 -8.36 10.83 9.43
N PHE A 104 -8.86 10.58 10.63
CA PHE A 104 -8.19 9.79 11.65
C PHE A 104 -9.16 8.80 12.28
N GLY A 105 -8.91 7.51 12.07
CA GLY A 105 -9.69 6.41 12.64
C GLY A 105 -9.02 5.85 13.88
N VAL A 106 -9.77 5.70 14.96
CA VAL A 106 -9.32 5.09 16.22
C VAL A 106 -10.31 4.00 16.63
N LEU A 107 -9.79 2.88 17.11
CA LEU A 107 -10.63 1.76 17.55
C LEU A 107 -11.20 2.02 18.95
N GLU A 108 -12.48 1.92 19.08
CA GLU A 108 -13.23 1.99 20.35
C GLU A 108 -14.10 0.75 20.49
N GLY A 109 -13.57 -0.27 21.18
CA GLY A 109 -14.22 -1.58 21.25
C GLY A 109 -14.27 -2.25 19.87
N GLU A 110 -15.48 -2.61 19.41
CA GLU A 110 -15.73 -3.22 18.10
C GLU A 110 -16.04 -2.20 16.98
N LYS A 111 -15.90 -0.92 17.28
CA LYS A 111 -16.19 0.16 16.34
C LYS A 111 -14.93 0.92 15.97
N LEU A 112 -14.94 1.48 14.77
CA LEU A 112 -13.97 2.45 14.30
C LEU A 112 -14.60 3.85 14.41
N ARG A 113 -14.10 4.68 15.33
CA ARG A 113 -14.46 6.10 15.37
C ARG A 113 -13.54 6.88 14.45
N VAL A 114 -14.11 7.55 13.48
CA VAL A 114 -13.38 8.35 12.49
C VAL A 114 -13.68 9.82 12.71
N GLU A 115 -12.63 10.60 12.94
CA GLU A 115 -12.66 12.05 12.94
C GLU A 115 -12.26 12.56 11.56
N GLN A 116 -13.13 13.33 10.91
CA GLN A 116 -12.82 14.01 9.67
C GLN A 116 -12.74 15.52 9.90
N ILE A 117 -11.67 16.15 9.40
CA ILE A 117 -11.45 17.59 9.46
C ILE A 117 -11.43 18.11 8.02
N LEU A 118 -12.26 19.09 7.72
CA LEU A 118 -12.41 19.68 6.39
C LEU A 118 -11.99 21.13 6.39
N LEU A 119 -11.11 21.50 5.47
CA LEU A 119 -10.74 22.86 5.15
C LEU A 119 -11.66 23.38 4.03
N THR A 120 -12.47 24.37 4.32
CA THR A 120 -13.44 24.92 3.35
C THR A 120 -12.90 26.10 2.54
N ASP A 121 -11.79 26.72 2.96
CA ASP A 121 -11.07 27.73 2.18
C ASP A 121 -9.62 27.86 2.68
N TYR A 122 -8.72 28.28 1.80
CA TYR A 122 -7.27 28.36 2.03
C TYR A 122 -6.83 29.20 3.26
N PRO A 123 -7.48 30.32 3.62
CA PRO A 123 -7.12 31.10 4.81
C PRO A 123 -7.16 30.28 6.12
N GLY A 124 -7.99 29.25 6.18
CA GLY A 124 -8.11 28.37 7.35
C GLY A 124 -7.00 27.35 7.53
N GLU A 125 -6.02 27.25 6.62
CA GLU A 125 -5.03 26.17 6.63
C GLU A 125 -4.24 26.08 7.97
N ALA A 126 -3.85 27.20 8.54
CA ALA A 126 -3.10 27.18 9.80
C ALA A 126 -3.91 26.55 10.94
N ALA A 127 -5.18 26.96 11.08
CA ALA A 127 -6.10 26.38 12.06
C ALA A 127 -6.41 24.91 11.76
N PHE A 128 -6.54 24.54 10.49
CA PHE A 128 -6.72 23.15 10.05
C PHE A 128 -5.57 22.26 10.47
N LEU A 129 -4.32 22.67 10.26
CA LEU A 129 -3.13 21.92 10.68
C LEU A 129 -3.02 21.82 12.21
N GLU A 130 -3.32 22.91 12.93
CA GLU A 130 -3.37 22.88 14.40
C GLU A 130 -4.45 21.92 14.90
N ARG A 131 -5.60 21.83 14.23
CA ARG A 131 -6.67 20.90 14.57
C ARG A 131 -6.30 19.43 14.36
N MET A 132 -5.33 19.15 13.49
CA MET A 132 -4.81 17.78 13.27
C MET A 132 -3.86 17.33 14.41
N ARG A 133 -3.18 18.25 15.09
CA ARG A 133 -2.11 17.94 16.07
C ARG A 133 -2.51 16.93 17.16
N PRO A 134 -3.70 17.00 17.78
CA PRO A 134 -4.09 16.04 18.81
C PRO A 134 -4.09 14.57 18.32
N PHE A 135 -4.18 14.35 17.01
CA PHE A 135 -4.15 13.03 16.42
C PHE A 135 -2.73 12.53 16.11
N LEU A 136 -1.72 13.42 16.07
CA LEU A 136 -0.33 13.13 15.69
C LEU A 136 0.52 12.69 16.90
N ASP A 137 0.03 11.73 17.67
CA ASP A 137 0.70 11.21 18.86
C ASP A 137 1.85 10.26 18.47
N GLU A 138 3.09 10.61 18.82
CA GLU A 138 4.30 9.83 18.52
C GLU A 138 4.33 8.43 19.14
N ASN A 139 3.53 8.18 20.18
CA ASN A 139 3.43 6.87 20.81
C ASN A 139 2.51 5.91 20.05
N LYS A 140 1.78 6.40 19.05
CA LYS A 140 0.87 5.60 18.23
C LYS A 140 1.56 5.07 16.98
N LEU A 141 0.98 4.02 16.41
CA LEU A 141 1.33 3.51 15.10
C LEU A 141 0.32 4.02 14.07
N PHE A 142 0.79 4.79 13.12
CA PHE A 142 -0.02 5.32 12.03
C PHE A 142 -0.13 4.30 10.91
N VAL A 143 -1.37 3.93 10.57
CA VAL A 143 -1.70 2.97 9.51
C VAL A 143 -2.32 3.72 8.35
N SER A 144 -1.76 3.52 7.14
CA SER A 144 -2.20 4.18 5.91
C SER A 144 -2.05 3.27 4.69
N TYR A 145 -2.48 3.75 3.53
CA TYR A 145 -2.22 3.11 2.24
C TYR A 145 -1.50 4.07 1.30
N ASN A 146 -0.21 3.81 1.02
CA ASN A 146 0.70 4.71 0.30
C ASN A 146 1.01 6.04 1.02
N GLY A 147 0.52 6.22 2.23
CA GLY A 147 0.64 7.48 2.99
C GLY A 147 2.07 7.79 3.42
N LYS A 148 2.91 6.78 3.63
CA LYS A 148 4.32 6.98 3.99
C LYS A 148 5.09 7.73 2.91
N SER A 149 4.76 7.51 1.65
CA SER A 149 5.43 8.10 0.49
C SER A 149 4.79 9.41 0.05
N PHE A 150 3.52 9.64 0.35
CA PHE A 150 2.72 10.75 -0.16
C PHE A 150 2.20 11.65 0.98
N ASP A 151 1.21 11.22 1.74
CA ASP A 151 0.49 12.04 2.73
C ASP A 151 1.40 12.59 3.81
N ARG A 152 2.28 11.74 4.36
CA ARG A 152 3.27 12.13 5.34
C ARG A 152 4.14 13.29 4.86
N ASN A 153 4.59 13.23 3.62
CA ASN A 153 5.50 14.24 3.09
C ASN A 153 4.79 15.57 2.87
N ILE A 154 3.53 15.53 2.41
CA ILE A 154 2.70 16.73 2.27
C ILE A 154 2.46 17.34 3.63
N LEU A 155 2.00 16.56 4.62
CA LEU A 155 1.76 17.05 5.98
C LEU A 155 2.99 17.73 6.58
N LEU A 156 4.16 17.07 6.55
CA LEU A 156 5.39 17.63 7.08
C LEU A 156 5.81 18.92 6.36
N ASN A 157 5.64 18.99 5.04
CA ASN A 157 5.96 20.19 4.28
C ASN A 157 5.02 21.34 4.65
N ARG A 158 3.71 21.09 4.76
CA ARG A 158 2.74 22.12 5.13
C ARG A 158 2.97 22.62 6.56
N MET A 159 3.20 21.72 7.50
CA MET A 159 3.53 22.08 8.88
C MET A 159 4.79 22.96 8.96
N ARG A 160 5.89 22.58 8.27
CA ARG A 160 7.12 23.36 8.21
C ARG A 160 6.89 24.77 7.63
N MET A 161 6.11 24.88 6.57
CA MET A 161 5.77 26.17 5.96
C MET A 161 4.99 27.09 6.89
N ARG A 162 4.26 26.54 7.86
CA ARG A 162 3.53 27.26 8.91
C ARG A 162 4.31 27.40 10.23
N GLY A 163 5.58 26.99 10.27
CA GLY A 163 6.42 27.06 11.47
C GLY A 163 6.04 26.07 12.56
N LEU A 164 5.20 25.08 12.24
CA LEU A 164 4.78 24.03 13.16
C LEU A 164 5.85 22.94 13.19
N ARG A 165 6.25 22.53 14.40
CA ARG A 165 7.15 21.39 14.60
C ARG A 165 6.34 20.23 15.13
N GLU A 166 6.33 19.15 14.38
CA GLU A 166 5.72 17.90 14.82
C GLU A 166 6.65 16.73 14.54
N GLY A 167 6.78 15.86 15.54
CA GLY A 167 7.29 14.51 15.33
C GLY A 167 6.25 13.70 14.56
N MET A 168 6.71 12.84 13.65
CA MET A 168 5.79 11.91 12.99
C MET A 168 5.79 10.58 13.72
N PRO A 169 4.62 10.04 14.04
CA PRO A 169 4.48 8.70 14.60
C PRO A 169 5.13 7.63 13.71
N ARG A 170 5.40 6.46 14.28
CA ARG A 170 5.78 5.29 13.50
C ARG A 170 4.70 4.99 12.47
N GLN A 171 5.11 4.54 11.28
CA GLN A 171 4.17 4.33 10.18
C GLN A 171 4.18 2.89 9.68
N LEU A 172 2.99 2.34 9.54
CA LEU A 172 2.70 1.10 8.84
C LEU A 172 1.91 1.43 7.57
N ASP A 173 2.58 1.34 6.43
CA ASP A 173 1.95 1.57 5.13
C ASP A 173 1.56 0.22 4.52
N LEU A 174 0.26 -0.03 4.42
CA LEU A 174 -0.32 -1.31 3.99
C LEU A 174 -0.10 -1.61 2.51
N LEU A 175 0.30 -0.63 1.69
CA LEU A 175 0.68 -0.88 0.30
C LEU A 175 1.85 -1.87 0.18
N TYR A 176 2.83 -1.81 1.10
CA TYR A 176 3.99 -2.70 1.03
C TYR A 176 3.63 -4.16 1.32
N PRO A 177 2.93 -4.51 2.40
CA PRO A 177 2.47 -5.88 2.60
C PRO A 177 1.48 -6.33 1.51
N ALA A 178 0.56 -5.47 1.07
CA ALA A 178 -0.35 -5.79 -0.03
C ALA A 178 0.41 -6.19 -1.31
N ARG A 179 1.46 -5.45 -1.68
CA ARG A 179 2.31 -5.81 -2.83
C ARG A 179 3.05 -7.13 -2.63
N ARG A 180 3.51 -7.44 -1.42
CA ARG A 180 4.17 -8.73 -1.15
C ARG A 180 3.22 -9.91 -1.29
N LEU A 181 1.96 -9.72 -0.88
CA LEU A 181 0.93 -10.74 -0.94
C LEU A 181 0.36 -10.89 -2.36
N TRP A 182 -0.04 -9.79 -3.00
CA TRP A 182 -0.96 -9.86 -4.14
C TRP A 182 -0.45 -9.28 -5.47
N SER A 183 0.72 -8.64 -5.54
CA SER A 183 1.18 -7.99 -6.78
C SER A 183 1.38 -8.93 -7.98
N ARG A 184 1.37 -10.24 -7.77
CA ARG A 184 1.50 -11.24 -8.84
C ARG A 184 0.19 -11.88 -9.27
N VAL A 185 -0.83 -11.75 -8.45
CA VAL A 185 -2.13 -12.39 -8.67
C VAL A 185 -3.21 -11.37 -9.02
N LEU A 186 -2.99 -10.10 -8.70
CA LEU A 186 -3.88 -9.01 -9.06
C LEU A 186 -3.24 -8.11 -10.12
N GLU A 187 -4.08 -7.49 -10.95
CA GLU A 187 -3.64 -6.53 -11.99
C GLU A 187 -3.00 -5.28 -11.39
N GLY A 188 -3.34 -4.95 -10.13
CA GLY A 188 -2.81 -3.82 -9.38
C GLY A 188 -3.03 -3.98 -7.88
N CYS A 189 -2.30 -3.18 -7.10
CA CYS A 189 -2.45 -3.13 -5.63
C CYS A 189 -2.94 -1.74 -5.19
N GLY A 190 -3.89 -1.12 -5.89
CA GLY A 190 -4.62 0.04 -5.39
C GLY A 190 -5.64 -0.40 -4.33
N LEU A 191 -5.99 0.49 -3.38
CA LEU A 191 -6.89 0.14 -2.26
C LEU A 191 -8.21 -0.43 -2.77
N GLN A 192 -8.87 0.20 -3.72
CA GLN A 192 -10.12 -0.27 -4.33
C GLN A 192 -9.99 -1.65 -5.00
N GLN A 193 -8.82 -1.95 -5.60
CA GLN A 193 -8.58 -3.28 -6.17
C GLN A 193 -8.46 -4.34 -5.07
N ILE A 194 -7.79 -4.02 -3.98
CA ILE A 194 -7.68 -4.89 -2.79
C ILE A 194 -9.05 -5.12 -2.16
N GLU A 195 -9.83 -4.07 -1.96
CA GLU A 195 -11.20 -4.17 -1.45
C GLU A 195 -12.03 -5.18 -2.23
N ARG A 196 -12.13 -4.98 -3.54
CA ARG A 196 -12.93 -5.86 -4.40
C ARG A 196 -12.41 -7.29 -4.44
N SER A 197 -11.10 -7.49 -4.61
CA SER A 197 -10.52 -8.81 -4.88
C SER A 197 -10.18 -9.60 -3.62
N VAL A 198 -9.91 -8.91 -2.52
CA VAL A 198 -9.44 -9.53 -1.27
C VAL A 198 -10.49 -9.42 -0.17
N LEU A 199 -11.00 -8.22 0.09
CA LEU A 199 -11.97 -8.00 1.16
C LEU A 199 -13.42 -8.35 0.73
N GLY A 200 -13.72 -8.38 -0.58
CA GLY A 200 -15.08 -8.60 -1.09
C GLY A 200 -15.97 -7.36 -0.98
N ILE A 201 -15.37 -6.18 -0.81
CA ILE A 201 -16.08 -4.91 -0.66
C ILE A 201 -16.29 -4.31 -2.06
N GLU A 202 -17.53 -4.07 -2.44
CA GLU A 202 -17.90 -3.37 -3.66
C GLU A 202 -18.37 -1.95 -3.35
N ARG A 203 -17.81 -0.97 -4.07
CA ARG A 203 -18.20 0.45 -3.94
C ARG A 203 -19.12 0.84 -5.08
N ASN A 204 -20.41 0.93 -4.81
CA ASN A 204 -21.39 1.41 -5.77
C ASN A 204 -21.43 2.95 -5.76
N GLY A 205 -21.25 3.58 -6.94
CA GLY A 205 -21.36 5.03 -7.11
C GLY A 205 -20.20 5.83 -6.49
N ASP A 206 -19.03 5.21 -6.28
CA ASP A 206 -17.87 5.88 -5.69
C ASP A 206 -17.20 6.85 -6.66
N ILE A 207 -16.61 7.92 -6.12
CA ILE A 207 -15.88 8.91 -6.91
C ILE A 207 -14.48 8.39 -7.24
N GLY A 208 -14.05 8.58 -8.49
CA GLY A 208 -12.66 8.25 -8.85
C GLY A 208 -11.68 9.24 -8.23
N GLY A 209 -10.65 8.75 -7.54
CA GLY A 209 -9.65 9.57 -6.83
C GLY A 209 -9.01 10.68 -7.66
N ALA A 210 -8.91 10.50 -9.00
CA ALA A 210 -8.41 11.52 -9.91
C ALA A 210 -9.34 12.75 -10.06
N LEU A 211 -10.61 12.64 -9.67
CA LEU A 211 -11.60 13.72 -9.73
C LEU A 211 -11.68 14.53 -8.43
N ILE A 212 -11.20 13.99 -7.33
CA ILE A 212 -11.28 14.59 -5.99
C ILE A 212 -10.71 16.01 -5.93
N PRO A 213 -9.52 16.31 -6.49
CA PRO A 213 -9.00 17.67 -6.50
C PRO A 213 -9.88 18.66 -7.28
N LEU A 214 -10.54 18.18 -8.34
CA LEU A 214 -11.45 19.00 -9.13
C LEU A 214 -12.74 19.30 -8.37
N CYS A 215 -13.29 18.32 -7.64
CA CYS A 215 -14.45 18.53 -6.78
C CYS A 215 -14.18 19.60 -5.73
N TYR A 216 -13.00 19.60 -5.12
CA TYR A 216 -12.64 20.63 -4.17
C TYR A 216 -12.48 22.01 -4.82
N GLN A 217 -11.90 22.10 -6.02
CA GLN A 217 -11.81 23.37 -6.75
C GLN A 217 -13.18 23.94 -7.11
N GLU A 218 -14.14 23.12 -7.55
CA GLU A 218 -15.52 23.57 -7.81
C GLU A 218 -16.23 23.98 -6.52
N PHE A 219 -15.98 23.28 -5.41
CA PHE A 219 -16.48 23.64 -4.11
C PHE A 219 -15.99 25.03 -3.66
N LEU A 220 -14.70 25.35 -3.81
CA LEU A 220 -14.14 26.68 -3.50
C LEU A 220 -14.76 27.80 -4.35
N ARG A 221 -15.32 27.48 -5.53
CA ARG A 221 -16.05 28.41 -6.39
C ARG A 221 -17.54 28.56 -6.03
N GLY A 222 -17.96 27.92 -4.92
CA GLY A 222 -19.36 27.90 -4.51
C GLY A 222 -20.25 26.94 -5.31
N LYS A 223 -19.62 25.97 -6.02
CA LYS A 223 -20.28 24.94 -6.83
C LYS A 223 -19.89 23.55 -6.29
N GLY A 224 -20.59 22.51 -6.70
CA GLY A 224 -20.12 21.14 -6.47
C GLY A 224 -20.35 20.55 -5.08
N GLY A 225 -21.33 21.03 -4.32
CA GLY A 225 -21.65 20.49 -2.99
C GLY A 225 -21.90 18.98 -2.98
N THR A 226 -22.63 18.45 -3.96
CA THR A 226 -22.88 17.00 -4.11
C THR A 226 -21.59 16.23 -4.39
N CYS A 227 -20.65 16.80 -5.18
CA CYS A 227 -19.38 16.20 -5.46
C CYS A 227 -18.51 16.09 -4.19
N MET A 228 -18.48 17.15 -3.37
CA MET A 228 -17.76 17.12 -2.09
C MET A 228 -18.35 16.15 -1.07
N GLN A 229 -19.66 15.97 -1.07
CA GLN A 229 -20.30 14.93 -0.26
C GLN A 229 -19.77 13.54 -0.66
N SER A 230 -19.71 13.26 -1.97
CA SER A 230 -19.13 12.00 -2.46
C SER A 230 -17.64 11.84 -2.07
N VAL A 231 -16.86 12.94 -2.08
CA VAL A 231 -15.46 12.92 -1.62
C VAL A 231 -15.37 12.57 -0.14
N VAL A 232 -16.20 13.19 0.69
CA VAL A 232 -16.21 12.94 2.13
C VAL A 232 -16.60 11.48 2.47
N GLU A 233 -17.56 10.93 1.74
CA GLU A 233 -17.97 9.52 1.89
C GLU A 233 -16.90 8.54 1.37
N HIS A 234 -16.26 8.87 0.24
CA HIS A 234 -15.13 8.11 -0.30
C HIS A 234 -14.01 8.00 0.74
N HIS A 235 -13.55 9.12 1.25
CA HIS A 235 -12.50 9.21 2.26
C HIS A 235 -12.85 8.46 3.57
N LEU A 236 -14.10 8.47 4.00
CA LEU A 236 -14.56 7.70 5.16
C LEU A 236 -14.43 6.19 4.92
N ARG A 237 -14.78 5.72 3.71
CA ARG A 237 -14.65 4.32 3.29
C ARG A 237 -13.19 3.91 3.21
N ASP A 238 -12.31 4.76 2.70
CA ASP A 238 -10.86 4.47 2.64
C ASP A 238 -10.32 4.17 4.03
N ILE A 239 -10.64 5.00 5.03
CA ILE A 239 -10.20 4.78 6.42
C ILE A 239 -10.76 3.48 7.02
N LEU A 240 -12.03 3.15 6.76
CA LEU A 240 -12.63 1.88 7.17
C LEU A 240 -11.87 0.71 6.54
N SER A 241 -11.61 0.80 5.25
CA SER A 241 -10.90 -0.26 4.51
C SER A 241 -9.46 -0.46 4.97
N LEU A 242 -8.79 0.58 5.49
CA LEU A 242 -7.47 0.42 6.14
C LEU A 242 -7.57 -0.50 7.37
N ALA A 243 -8.58 -0.33 8.21
CA ALA A 243 -8.79 -1.16 9.39
C ALA A 243 -9.12 -2.60 8.99
N GLU A 244 -10.06 -2.79 8.08
CA GLU A 244 -10.45 -4.11 7.59
C GLU A 244 -9.26 -4.85 6.95
N LEU A 245 -8.45 -4.17 6.13
CA LEU A 245 -7.28 -4.74 5.49
C LEU A 245 -6.19 -5.13 6.50
N LEU A 246 -5.93 -4.26 7.48
CA LEU A 246 -4.96 -4.58 8.54
C LEU A 246 -5.37 -5.85 9.27
N PHE A 247 -6.61 -5.94 9.71
CA PHE A 247 -7.11 -7.10 10.46
C PHE A 247 -7.21 -8.35 9.58
N PHE A 248 -7.52 -8.19 8.30
CA PHE A 248 -7.46 -9.30 7.35
C PHE A 248 -6.07 -9.90 7.29
N ILE A 249 -5.02 -9.08 7.09
CA ILE A 249 -3.64 -9.56 6.99
C ILE A 249 -3.15 -10.13 8.33
N GLU A 250 -3.51 -9.49 9.45
CA GLU A 250 -3.14 -9.99 10.79
C GLU A 250 -3.78 -11.35 11.11
N ALA A 251 -4.96 -11.65 10.59
CA ALA A 251 -5.63 -12.93 10.80
C ALA A 251 -5.08 -14.07 9.91
N MET A 252 -4.47 -13.75 8.75
CA MET A 252 -4.03 -14.76 7.77
C MET A 252 -3.12 -15.86 8.34
N PRO A 253 -2.15 -15.60 9.24
CA PRO A 253 -1.29 -16.64 9.77
C PRO A 253 -2.00 -17.67 10.66
N GLU A 254 -3.14 -17.33 11.23
CA GLU A 254 -3.90 -18.21 12.16
C GLU A 254 -5.04 -18.92 11.46
N ASP A 255 -5.44 -18.45 10.31
CA ASP A 255 -6.53 -19.03 9.51
C ASP A 255 -5.99 -19.54 8.16
N SER A 256 -5.56 -20.79 8.15
CA SER A 256 -5.05 -21.44 6.92
C SER A 256 -6.11 -21.56 5.80
N GLY A 257 -7.39 -21.44 6.13
CA GLY A 257 -8.51 -21.40 5.18
C GLY A 257 -8.69 -20.03 4.51
N SER A 258 -8.06 -18.97 5.01
CA SER A 258 -8.18 -17.62 4.49
C SER A 258 -7.35 -17.36 3.22
N PHE A 259 -6.38 -18.23 2.90
CA PHE A 259 -5.56 -18.09 1.70
C PHE A 259 -6.41 -18.30 0.43
N ARG A 260 -6.55 -17.26 -0.37
CA ARG A 260 -7.23 -17.32 -1.68
C ARG A 260 -6.28 -17.69 -2.81
N PHE A 261 -5.00 -17.35 -2.66
CA PHE A 261 -3.95 -17.57 -3.63
C PHE A 261 -2.77 -18.26 -2.96
N ARG A 262 -2.19 -19.29 -3.61
CA ARG A 262 -1.02 -20.00 -3.05
C ARG A 262 0.19 -19.09 -2.82
N GLU A 263 0.31 -18.00 -3.62
CA GLU A 263 1.37 -17.00 -3.52
C GLU A 263 1.35 -16.22 -2.20
N GLU A 264 0.22 -16.22 -1.49
CA GLU A 264 0.06 -15.55 -0.19
C GLU A 264 0.94 -16.18 0.88
N LYS A 265 1.13 -17.50 0.86
CA LYS A 265 2.07 -18.19 1.79
C LYS A 265 3.48 -17.64 1.67
N THR A 266 3.98 -17.48 0.43
CA THR A 266 5.29 -16.83 0.19
C THR A 266 5.28 -15.38 0.67
N GLY A 267 4.19 -14.66 0.44
CA GLY A 267 4.00 -13.28 0.92
C GLY A 267 4.12 -13.19 2.43
N ILE A 268 3.34 -13.98 3.17
CA ILE A 268 3.38 -14.09 4.64
C ILE A 268 4.79 -14.46 5.11
N GLY A 269 5.35 -15.54 4.58
CA GLY A 269 6.70 -15.99 4.93
C GLY A 269 7.75 -14.90 4.71
N SER A 270 7.65 -14.12 3.62
CA SER A 270 8.58 -13.02 3.35
C SER A 270 8.45 -11.85 4.32
N ILE A 271 7.21 -11.54 4.77
CA ILE A 271 6.96 -10.51 5.77
C ILE A 271 7.55 -10.94 7.11
N LEU A 272 7.23 -12.14 7.56
CA LEU A 272 7.75 -12.73 8.80
C LEU A 272 9.29 -12.78 8.77
N LEU A 273 9.88 -13.23 7.65
CA LEU A 273 11.35 -13.30 7.50
C LEU A 273 12.02 -11.93 7.63
N SER A 274 11.40 -10.88 7.09
CA SER A 274 11.92 -9.51 7.19
C SER A 274 11.91 -8.96 8.61
N ARG A 275 11.18 -9.61 9.52
CA ARG A 275 11.07 -9.28 10.95
C ARG A 275 11.88 -10.21 11.85
N GLY A 276 12.52 -11.23 11.28
CA GLY A 276 13.25 -12.26 12.03
C GLY A 276 12.31 -13.22 12.78
N ASP A 277 11.05 -13.32 12.39
CA ASP A 277 10.08 -14.22 13.00
C ASP A 277 10.35 -15.67 12.53
N PRO A 278 10.55 -16.61 13.45
CA PRO A 278 10.91 -18.00 13.10
C PRO A 278 9.81 -18.74 12.31
N ARG A 279 8.54 -18.33 12.42
CA ARG A 279 7.42 -18.89 11.64
C ARG A 279 7.63 -18.76 10.14
N ALA A 280 8.44 -17.78 9.71
CA ALA A 280 8.73 -17.51 8.30
C ALA A 280 9.15 -18.75 7.52
N ILE A 281 9.99 -19.59 8.14
CA ILE A 281 10.59 -20.75 7.46
C ILE A 281 9.54 -21.78 7.12
N ALA A 282 8.63 -22.09 8.04
CA ALA A 282 7.54 -23.04 7.80
C ALA A 282 6.66 -22.62 6.60
N TYR A 283 6.23 -21.33 6.56
CA TYR A 283 5.45 -20.81 5.43
C TYR A 283 6.19 -20.88 4.10
N LEU A 284 7.49 -20.55 4.09
CA LEU A 284 8.30 -20.58 2.89
C LEU A 284 8.59 -22.02 2.42
N GLU A 285 8.85 -22.96 3.33
CA GLU A 285 9.03 -24.37 2.99
C GLU A 285 7.73 -24.98 2.41
N GLU A 286 6.58 -24.71 3.03
CA GLU A 286 5.29 -25.14 2.52
C GLU A 286 5.00 -24.57 1.12
N ALA A 287 5.21 -23.26 0.92
CA ALA A 287 5.04 -22.61 -0.37
C ALA A 287 5.97 -23.19 -1.44
N LEU A 288 7.21 -23.54 -1.08
CA LEU A 288 8.16 -24.21 -1.99
C LEU A 288 7.70 -25.62 -2.34
N LEU A 289 7.13 -26.35 -1.38
CA LEU A 289 6.54 -27.68 -1.63
C LEU A 289 5.38 -27.61 -2.63
N GLU A 290 4.58 -26.54 -2.56
CA GLU A 290 3.50 -26.24 -3.49
C GLU A 290 3.98 -25.68 -4.85
N GLY A 291 5.30 -25.50 -5.01
CA GLY A 291 5.93 -25.09 -6.27
C GLY A 291 6.15 -23.59 -6.45
N ASP A 292 6.04 -22.75 -5.41
CA ASP A 292 6.40 -21.34 -5.54
C ASP A 292 7.92 -21.15 -5.46
N GLU A 293 8.56 -20.94 -6.62
CA GLU A 293 10.01 -20.71 -6.73
C GLU A 293 10.51 -19.48 -5.92
N ARG A 294 9.65 -18.52 -5.61
CA ARG A 294 10.03 -17.33 -4.82
C ARG A 294 10.35 -17.71 -3.40
N ALA A 295 9.57 -18.62 -2.83
CA ALA A 295 9.82 -19.12 -1.49
C ALA A 295 11.21 -19.74 -1.41
N GLY A 296 11.58 -20.55 -2.41
CA GLY A 296 12.93 -21.11 -2.50
C GLY A 296 14.05 -20.06 -2.57
N ARG A 297 13.81 -18.92 -3.23
CA ARG A 297 14.79 -17.80 -3.24
C ARG A 297 14.98 -17.18 -1.86
N TYR A 298 13.88 -16.98 -1.09
CA TYR A 298 13.97 -16.49 0.28
C TYR A 298 14.71 -17.48 1.19
N LEU A 299 14.36 -18.77 1.10
CA LEU A 299 15.02 -19.85 1.85
C LEU A 299 16.51 -19.97 1.49
N THR A 300 16.86 -19.89 0.19
CA THR A 300 18.26 -19.87 -0.26
C THR A 300 19.05 -18.73 0.40
N GLY A 301 18.49 -17.53 0.42
CA GLY A 301 19.11 -16.37 1.08
C GLY A 301 19.25 -16.56 2.59
N TYR A 302 18.22 -17.10 3.23
CA TYR A 302 18.20 -17.38 4.66
C TYR A 302 19.24 -18.44 5.05
N TYR A 303 19.19 -19.63 4.46
CA TYR A 303 20.09 -20.74 4.82
C TYR A 303 21.56 -20.45 4.51
N LYS A 304 21.86 -19.64 3.48
CA LYS A 304 23.23 -19.14 3.25
C LYS A 304 23.71 -18.25 4.40
N ARG A 305 22.89 -17.33 4.87
CA ARG A 305 23.22 -16.43 5.97
C ARG A 305 23.42 -17.18 7.28
N GLU A 306 22.56 -18.17 7.54
CA GLU A 306 22.61 -19.02 8.73
C GLU A 306 23.65 -20.16 8.62
N LYS A 307 24.36 -20.30 7.47
CA LYS A 307 25.36 -21.34 7.19
C LYS A 307 24.80 -22.77 7.32
N ARG A 308 23.51 -22.96 7.05
CA ARG A 308 22.81 -24.25 7.09
C ARG A 308 22.92 -24.95 5.74
N SER A 309 24.06 -25.66 5.52
CA SER A 309 24.42 -26.21 4.20
C SER A 309 23.47 -27.32 3.73
N GLU A 310 23.04 -28.23 4.61
CA GLU A 310 22.11 -29.32 4.26
C GLU A 310 20.74 -28.82 3.84
N ASP A 311 20.20 -27.86 4.58
CA ASP A 311 18.92 -27.24 4.23
C ASP A 311 19.02 -26.43 2.93
N LEU A 312 20.14 -25.75 2.72
CA LEU A 312 20.39 -25.03 1.46
C LEU A 312 20.40 -25.99 0.28
N GLU A 313 21.06 -27.14 0.40
CA GLU A 313 21.11 -28.16 -0.65
C GLU A 313 19.71 -28.67 -0.98
N ARG A 314 18.95 -29.11 0.03
CA ARG A 314 17.57 -29.59 -0.11
C ARG A 314 16.68 -28.58 -0.84
N VAL A 315 16.78 -27.29 -0.48
CA VAL A 315 16.03 -26.21 -1.14
C VAL A 315 16.43 -26.06 -2.59
N LEU A 316 17.73 -26.05 -2.90
CA LEU A 316 18.22 -25.90 -4.27
C LEU A 316 17.85 -27.10 -5.15
N GLU A 317 17.92 -28.33 -4.64
CA GLU A 317 17.45 -29.53 -5.33
C GLU A 317 15.95 -29.46 -5.63
N ARG A 318 15.14 -29.08 -4.63
CA ARG A 318 13.70 -28.91 -4.82
C ARG A 318 13.40 -27.86 -5.88
N MET A 319 14.08 -26.72 -5.86
CA MET A 319 13.91 -25.67 -6.86
C MET A 319 14.29 -26.11 -8.26
N LEU A 320 15.36 -26.91 -8.42
CA LEU A 320 15.75 -27.51 -9.70
C LEU A 320 14.68 -28.47 -10.23
N GLY A 321 14.07 -29.26 -9.34
CA GLY A 321 12.97 -30.16 -9.68
C GLY A 321 11.70 -29.43 -10.16
N ILE A 322 11.43 -28.22 -9.65
CA ILE A 322 10.32 -27.37 -10.11
C ILE A 322 10.66 -26.77 -11.49
N ARG A 323 11.86 -26.17 -11.58
CA ARG A 323 12.32 -25.52 -12.82
C ARG A 323 13.84 -25.33 -12.80
N ALA A 324 14.52 -25.81 -13.82
CA ALA A 324 15.93 -25.56 -14.04
C ALA A 324 16.14 -24.16 -14.69
N GLY A 325 15.89 -23.10 -13.94
CA GLY A 325 16.11 -21.72 -14.40
C GLY A 325 17.52 -21.21 -14.10
N PHE A 326 17.88 -20.03 -14.61
CA PHE A 326 19.22 -19.45 -14.44
C PHE A 326 19.60 -19.30 -12.96
N PHE A 327 18.69 -18.84 -12.09
CA PHE A 327 18.96 -18.68 -10.66
C PHE A 327 19.26 -20.03 -10.01
N GLN A 328 18.41 -21.03 -10.20
CA GLN A 328 18.51 -22.35 -9.59
C GLN A 328 19.80 -23.05 -9.98
N VAL A 329 20.08 -23.09 -11.28
CA VAL A 329 21.31 -23.73 -11.81
C VAL A 329 22.56 -23.01 -11.33
N THR A 330 22.57 -21.69 -11.32
CA THR A 330 23.76 -20.94 -10.87
C THR A 330 23.97 -21.02 -9.37
N GLU A 331 22.93 -21.05 -8.55
CA GLU A 331 23.06 -21.18 -7.10
C GLU A 331 23.48 -22.60 -6.69
N MET A 332 22.95 -23.65 -7.34
CA MET A 332 23.38 -25.01 -7.13
C MET A 332 24.86 -25.21 -7.57
N ALA A 333 25.25 -24.66 -8.71
CA ALA A 333 26.63 -24.72 -9.15
C ALA A 333 27.61 -24.01 -8.18
N LYS A 334 27.19 -22.90 -7.55
CA LYS A 334 27.95 -22.25 -6.48
C LYS A 334 28.03 -23.14 -5.25
N PHE A 335 26.97 -23.79 -4.87
CA PHE A 335 26.91 -24.70 -3.73
C PHE A 335 27.87 -25.89 -3.94
N LEU A 336 27.79 -26.57 -5.08
CA LEU A 336 28.67 -27.68 -5.44
C LEU A 336 30.14 -27.26 -5.45
N GLU A 337 30.48 -26.10 -6.04
CA GLU A 337 31.83 -25.60 -6.13
C GLU A 337 32.44 -25.25 -4.75
N HIS A 338 31.65 -24.54 -3.90
CA HIS A 338 32.22 -23.91 -2.71
C HIS A 338 31.94 -24.69 -1.40
N GLN A 339 30.75 -25.32 -1.30
CA GLN A 339 30.37 -26.07 -0.10
C GLN A 339 30.73 -27.55 -0.20
N ARG A 340 30.30 -28.21 -1.28
CA ARG A 340 30.59 -29.64 -1.54
C ARG A 340 32.01 -29.91 -2.03
N LYS A 341 32.69 -28.88 -2.57
CA LYS A 341 34.01 -29.01 -3.19
C LYS A 341 34.04 -29.94 -4.41
N GLU A 342 32.95 -29.94 -5.18
CA GLU A 342 32.72 -30.79 -6.36
C GLU A 342 32.67 -29.93 -7.64
N PRO A 343 33.80 -29.37 -8.10
CA PRO A 343 33.80 -28.45 -9.26
C PRO A 343 33.45 -29.15 -10.58
N VAL A 344 33.67 -30.45 -10.69
CA VAL A 344 33.32 -31.26 -11.88
C VAL A 344 31.81 -31.28 -12.04
N LEU A 345 31.07 -31.67 -10.99
CA LEU A 345 29.58 -31.66 -10.99
C LEU A 345 29.01 -30.26 -11.22
N ALA A 346 29.64 -29.23 -10.64
CA ALA A 346 29.25 -27.86 -10.91
C ALA A 346 29.39 -27.46 -12.39
N LEU A 347 30.45 -27.93 -13.06
CA LEU A 347 30.68 -27.70 -14.48
C LEU A 347 29.71 -28.46 -15.36
N GLU A 348 29.45 -29.72 -15.05
CA GLU A 348 28.46 -30.56 -15.73
C GLU A 348 27.06 -29.93 -15.66
N LEU A 349 26.62 -29.55 -14.48
CA LEU A 349 25.31 -28.87 -14.27
C LEU A 349 25.21 -27.60 -15.10
N LEU A 350 26.24 -26.76 -15.11
CA LEU A 350 26.22 -25.56 -15.93
C LEU A 350 26.26 -25.89 -17.43
N SER A 351 26.92 -26.95 -17.85
CA SER A 351 27.06 -27.34 -19.24
C SER A 351 25.78 -27.95 -19.81
N SER A 352 25.04 -28.70 -18.97
CA SER A 352 23.74 -29.27 -19.33
C SER A 352 22.61 -28.24 -19.38
N PHE A 353 22.81 -27.04 -18.81
CA PHE A 353 21.79 -25.99 -18.84
C PHE A 353 21.56 -25.49 -20.26
N PRO A 354 20.37 -25.74 -20.86
CA PRO A 354 20.07 -25.32 -22.22
C PRO A 354 20.08 -23.81 -22.35
N GLN A 355 20.89 -23.29 -23.28
CA GLN A 355 21.07 -21.85 -23.49
C GLN A 355 20.44 -21.36 -24.79
N PRO A 356 19.20 -20.90 -24.79
CA PRO A 356 18.84 -19.93 -25.79
C PRO A 356 19.34 -18.56 -25.29
N LYS A 357 20.32 -17.95 -25.98
CA LYS A 357 20.74 -16.55 -25.75
C LYS A 357 19.53 -15.60 -25.61
N ALA A 358 18.43 -15.92 -26.26
CA ALA A 358 17.17 -15.17 -26.27
C ALA A 358 16.44 -15.13 -24.91
N ARG A 359 16.79 -15.96 -23.92
CA ARG A 359 16.13 -16.03 -22.60
C ARG A 359 16.94 -15.51 -21.43
N LEU A 360 18.20 -15.12 -21.66
CA LEU A 360 19.09 -14.58 -20.65
C LEU A 360 19.42 -13.13 -21.00
N THR A 361 19.53 -12.28 -19.95
CA THR A 361 20.12 -10.96 -20.16
C THR A 361 21.60 -11.11 -20.52
N SER A 362 22.17 -10.09 -21.22
CA SER A 362 23.61 -10.10 -21.57
C SER A 362 24.49 -10.34 -20.33
N CYS A 363 24.17 -9.69 -19.22
CA CYS A 363 24.90 -9.87 -17.95
C CYS A 363 24.81 -11.30 -17.39
N GLN A 364 23.63 -11.92 -17.46
CA GLN A 364 23.44 -13.31 -17.03
C GLN A 364 24.27 -14.28 -17.88
N TYR A 365 24.27 -14.08 -19.19
CA TYR A 365 25.03 -14.90 -20.12
C TYR A 365 26.53 -14.79 -19.88
N GLU A 366 27.06 -13.57 -19.75
CA GLU A 366 28.46 -13.34 -19.44
C GLU A 366 28.89 -13.95 -18.10
N ASN A 367 28.06 -13.85 -17.07
CA ASN A 367 28.32 -14.46 -15.77
C ASN A 367 28.41 -15.99 -15.87
N LEU A 368 27.55 -16.60 -16.65
CA LEU A 368 27.55 -18.04 -16.90
C LEU A 368 28.84 -18.46 -17.64
N CYS A 369 29.22 -17.74 -18.70
CA CYS A 369 30.42 -18.01 -19.47
C CYS A 369 31.68 -17.87 -18.62
N ARG A 370 31.78 -16.79 -17.83
CA ARG A 370 32.90 -16.57 -16.91
C ARG A 370 33.04 -17.71 -15.88
N ARG A 371 31.91 -18.17 -15.30
CA ARG A 371 31.92 -19.25 -14.33
C ARG A 371 32.35 -20.59 -14.95
N ARG A 372 31.82 -20.92 -16.14
CA ARG A 372 32.26 -22.13 -16.89
C ARG A 372 33.74 -22.12 -17.20
N LYS A 373 34.27 -20.99 -17.70
CA LYS A 373 35.70 -20.85 -17.99
C LYS A 373 36.54 -21.05 -16.74
N ARG A 374 36.11 -20.52 -15.60
CA ARG A 374 36.82 -20.67 -14.32
C ARG A 374 36.80 -22.14 -13.83
N LEU A 375 35.62 -22.77 -13.89
CA LEU A 375 35.46 -24.17 -13.46
C LEU A 375 36.28 -25.12 -14.32
N ARG A 376 36.32 -24.96 -15.66
CA ARG A 376 37.18 -25.74 -16.56
C ARG A 376 38.62 -25.68 -16.13
N LYS A 377 39.17 -24.49 -15.90
CA LYS A 377 40.54 -24.35 -15.40
C LYS A 377 40.79 -25.06 -14.06
N LYS A 378 39.77 -25.16 -13.22
CA LYS A 378 39.85 -25.77 -11.89
C LYS A 378 39.72 -27.29 -11.95
N THR A 379 39.13 -27.85 -12.98
CA THR A 379 38.93 -29.29 -13.19
C THR A 379 40.00 -29.93 -14.06
N GLU A 380 40.79 -29.13 -14.79
CA GLU A 380 41.96 -29.55 -15.58
C GLU A 380 43.24 -29.65 -14.75
N LEU A 381 43.18 -29.22 -13.47
CA LEU A 381 44.25 -29.34 -12.47
C LEU A 381 44.01 -30.54 -11.53
#